data_341e72a39b3833cb289a30e485560f83
#
_entry.id   341e72a39b3833cb289a30e485560f83
#
_cell.length_a   1.000
_cell.length_b   1.000
_cell.length_c   1.000
_cell.angle_alpha   90.00
_cell.angle_beta   90.00
_cell.angle_gamma   90.00
#
_symmetry.space_group_name_H-M   'P 1'
#
loop_
_entity.id
_entity.type
_entity.pdbx_description
1 polymer ?
#
loop_
_entity_poly.entity_id
_entity_poly.type
_entity_poly.pdbx_seq_one_letter_code
_entity_poly.pdbx_strand_id
1 'polypeptide(L)'
;MKSIDVLTVDAGKGEKLMIAGGEYRILVSGEQTGGSYAVIEMTVPPGAGPVPHAHPDFEESFYVLEGEVTFKSESGSYIAKKNSFIAIPKGGIVHHFKNLTDHPAKLLCTVAPAGLDEFFREVSGFMQSVKNDTLLQTEVKSNMERLANKFGQTLYSPNFFD
;
A
#
# COMPACT_ATOMS: atom_id res chain seq x y z
N MET A 1 12.07 -6.97 -33.73
CA MET A 1 11.22 -5.94 -33.06
C MET A 1 10.53 -6.59 -31.88
N LYS A 2 10.60 -6.01 -30.68
CA LYS A 2 9.71 -6.44 -29.60
C LYS A 2 8.28 -6.12 -30.01
N SER A 3 7.38 -7.10 -29.99
CA SER A 3 5.96 -6.83 -30.21
C SER A 3 5.48 -5.90 -29.08
N ILE A 4 4.70 -4.90 -29.43
CA ILE A 4 4.05 -4.00 -28.48
C ILE A 4 2.64 -4.57 -28.30
N ASP A 5 2.42 -5.24 -27.15
CA ASP A 5 1.15 -5.87 -26.84
C ASP A 5 0.38 -5.09 -25.77
N VAL A 6 -0.94 -5.18 -25.84
CA VAL A 6 -1.80 -4.63 -24.79
C VAL A 6 -1.71 -5.53 -23.57
N LEU A 7 -1.37 -4.96 -22.41
CA LEU A 7 -1.42 -5.65 -21.13
C LEU A 7 -2.87 -5.78 -20.67
N THR A 8 -3.33 -6.99 -20.41
CA THR A 8 -4.65 -7.27 -19.85
C THR A 8 -4.54 -8.15 -18.62
N VAL A 9 -5.38 -7.87 -17.63
CA VAL A 9 -5.51 -8.69 -16.42
C VAL A 9 -6.99 -8.96 -16.20
N ASP A 10 -7.39 -10.23 -16.37
CA ASP A 10 -8.78 -10.64 -16.21
C ASP A 10 -9.27 -10.45 -14.76
N ALA A 11 -10.59 -10.38 -14.59
CA ALA A 11 -11.22 -10.30 -13.29
C ALA A 11 -10.76 -11.44 -12.37
N GLY A 12 -10.34 -11.10 -11.16
CA GLY A 12 -9.84 -12.06 -10.17
C GLY A 12 -8.46 -12.65 -10.47
N LYS A 13 -7.81 -12.27 -11.57
CA LYS A 13 -6.42 -12.65 -11.89
C LYS A 13 -5.44 -11.60 -11.38
N GLY A 14 -4.15 -11.89 -11.51
CA GLY A 14 -3.08 -11.09 -10.95
C GLY A 14 -2.47 -11.74 -9.70
N GLU A 15 -1.31 -11.27 -9.30
CA GLU A 15 -0.61 -11.76 -8.11
C GLU A 15 -1.30 -11.25 -6.84
N LYS A 16 -1.60 -12.16 -5.92
CA LYS A 16 -2.29 -11.86 -4.66
C LYS A 16 -1.35 -11.99 -3.49
N LEU A 17 -1.29 -10.95 -2.68
CA LEU A 17 -0.46 -10.85 -1.49
C LEU A 17 -1.35 -10.62 -0.26
N MET A 18 -1.02 -11.26 0.85
CA MET A 18 -1.69 -11.01 2.13
C MET A 18 -0.95 -9.93 2.91
N ILE A 19 -1.59 -8.78 3.10
CA ILE A 19 -1.06 -7.62 3.80
C ILE A 19 -2.04 -7.19 4.90
N ALA A 20 -1.60 -7.18 6.13
CA ALA A 20 -2.38 -6.70 7.30
C ALA A 20 -3.81 -7.30 7.38
N GLY A 21 -3.95 -8.57 7.04
CA GLY A 21 -5.24 -9.29 7.04
C GLY A 21 -6.09 -9.05 5.81
N GLY A 22 -5.68 -8.18 4.89
CA GLY A 22 -6.32 -7.94 3.59
C GLY A 22 -5.60 -8.58 2.43
N GLU A 23 -6.25 -8.66 1.29
CA GLU A 23 -5.67 -9.11 0.03
C GLU A 23 -5.28 -7.90 -0.83
N TYR A 24 -4.00 -7.82 -1.20
CA TYR A 24 -3.49 -6.86 -2.18
C TYR A 24 -3.21 -7.61 -3.48
N ARG A 25 -3.83 -7.17 -4.55
CA ARG A 25 -3.73 -7.78 -5.88
C ARG A 25 -2.97 -6.86 -6.82
N ILE A 26 -1.78 -7.30 -7.27
CA ILE A 26 -0.99 -6.54 -8.25
C ILE A 26 -1.65 -6.72 -9.62
N LEU A 27 -2.14 -5.64 -10.18
CA LEU A 27 -2.73 -5.57 -11.52
C LEU A 27 -1.67 -5.28 -12.58
N VAL A 28 -0.78 -4.34 -12.28
CA VAL A 28 0.35 -3.97 -13.12
C VAL A 28 1.57 -3.82 -12.25
N SER A 29 2.63 -4.57 -12.54
CA SER A 29 3.89 -4.49 -11.82
C SER A 29 4.83 -3.46 -12.42
N GLY A 30 5.80 -2.98 -11.62
CA GLY A 30 6.88 -2.13 -12.11
C GLY A 30 7.71 -2.76 -13.19
N GLU A 31 7.93 -4.08 -13.15
CA GLU A 31 8.63 -4.81 -14.20
C GLU A 31 7.92 -4.69 -15.54
N GLN A 32 6.59 -4.84 -15.56
CA GLN A 32 5.78 -4.73 -16.78
C GLN A 32 5.78 -3.34 -17.40
N THR A 33 5.97 -2.29 -16.59
CA THR A 33 6.00 -0.89 -17.04
C THR A 33 7.40 -0.32 -17.22
N GLY A 34 8.43 -1.13 -17.04
CA GLY A 34 9.83 -0.66 -17.05
C GLY A 34 10.14 0.32 -15.92
N GLY A 35 9.49 0.16 -14.77
CA GLY A 35 9.66 0.99 -13.59
C GLY A 35 8.81 2.26 -13.56
N SER A 36 8.00 2.52 -14.58
CA SER A 36 7.26 3.78 -14.68
C SER A 36 6.15 3.90 -13.62
N TYR A 37 5.39 2.84 -13.42
CA TYR A 37 4.32 2.80 -12.42
C TYR A 37 3.94 1.35 -12.07
N ALA A 38 3.23 1.20 -10.96
CA ALA A 38 2.54 -0.03 -10.60
C ALA A 38 1.09 0.28 -10.19
N VAL A 39 0.19 -0.70 -10.36
CA VAL A 39 -1.22 -0.59 -9.98
C VAL A 39 -1.60 -1.78 -9.10
N ILE A 40 -2.17 -1.50 -7.94
CA ILE A 40 -2.47 -2.49 -6.91
C ILE A 40 -3.90 -2.29 -6.41
N GLU A 41 -4.72 -3.33 -6.48
CA GLU A 41 -6.03 -3.34 -5.84
C GLU A 41 -5.87 -3.83 -4.39
N MET A 42 -6.34 -3.04 -3.44
CA MET A 42 -6.19 -3.30 -2.01
C MET A 42 -7.54 -3.57 -1.36
N THR A 43 -7.71 -4.73 -0.74
CA THR A 43 -8.82 -5.00 0.17
C THR A 43 -8.37 -4.67 1.59
N VAL A 44 -9.05 -3.72 2.23
CA VAL A 44 -8.71 -3.19 3.56
C VAL A 44 -9.79 -3.61 4.55
N PRO A 45 -9.52 -4.60 5.42
CA PRO A 45 -10.46 -5.04 6.45
C PRO A 45 -10.80 -3.93 7.45
N PRO A 46 -11.89 -4.08 8.22
CA PRO A 46 -12.17 -3.21 9.36
C PRO A 46 -10.98 -3.08 10.32
N GLY A 47 -10.66 -1.87 10.72
CA GLY A 47 -9.54 -1.55 11.60
C GLY A 47 -8.15 -1.57 10.95
N ALA A 48 -8.01 -2.05 9.71
CA ALA A 48 -6.74 -2.13 9.02
C ALA A 48 -6.34 -0.81 8.33
N GLY A 49 -5.06 -0.70 8.04
CA GLY A 49 -4.40 0.41 7.36
C GLY A 49 -2.93 0.47 7.76
N PRO A 50 -2.09 1.16 6.99
CA PRO A 50 -0.68 1.33 7.31
C PRO A 50 -0.50 2.22 8.53
N VAL A 51 0.66 2.11 9.20
CA VAL A 51 1.09 3.13 10.15
C VAL A 51 1.40 4.44 9.42
N PRO A 52 1.42 5.60 10.11
CA PRO A 52 1.87 6.85 9.52
C PRO A 52 3.25 6.69 8.86
N HIS A 53 3.38 7.16 7.62
CA HIS A 53 4.60 7.03 6.84
C HIS A 53 4.73 8.19 5.85
N ALA A 54 5.92 8.34 5.31
CA ALA A 54 6.21 9.31 4.26
C ALA A 54 7.11 8.71 3.18
N HIS A 55 6.97 9.19 1.96
CA HIS A 55 7.78 8.80 0.81
C HIS A 55 8.05 10.01 -0.08
N PRO A 56 9.29 10.55 -0.08
CA PRO A 56 9.60 11.77 -0.82
C PRO A 56 9.74 11.59 -2.33
N ASP A 57 10.07 10.38 -2.81
CA ASP A 57 10.57 10.16 -4.15
C ASP A 57 9.53 9.59 -5.13
N PHE A 58 8.38 9.17 -4.66
CA PHE A 58 7.29 8.68 -5.50
C PHE A 58 5.94 9.29 -5.13
N GLU A 59 5.06 9.35 -6.11
CA GLU A 59 3.66 9.72 -5.94
C GLU A 59 2.82 8.47 -5.72
N GLU A 60 1.81 8.59 -4.89
CA GLU A 60 0.84 7.54 -4.65
C GLU A 60 -0.57 8.11 -4.77
N SER A 61 -1.44 7.41 -5.47
CA SER A 61 -2.84 7.81 -5.56
C SER A 61 -3.76 6.65 -5.26
N PHE A 62 -4.92 6.97 -4.71
CA PHE A 62 -5.95 6.01 -4.37
C PHE A 62 -7.29 6.42 -4.97
N TYR A 63 -7.98 5.47 -5.57
CA TYR A 63 -9.38 5.58 -5.92
C TYR A 63 -10.18 4.58 -5.09
N VAL A 64 -11.20 5.03 -4.39
CA VAL A 64 -12.04 4.16 -3.55
C VAL A 64 -13.06 3.45 -4.43
N LEU A 65 -12.87 2.15 -4.63
CA LEU A 65 -13.75 1.29 -5.42
C LEU A 65 -15.00 0.90 -4.63
N GLU A 66 -14.82 0.56 -3.35
CA GLU A 66 -15.89 0.12 -2.45
C GLU A 66 -15.60 0.55 -1.01
N GLY A 67 -16.67 0.80 -0.25
CA GLY A 67 -16.56 1.14 1.17
C GLY A 67 -16.05 2.56 1.42
N GLU A 68 -15.36 2.71 2.53
CA GLU A 68 -14.89 4.00 3.05
C GLU A 68 -13.60 3.80 3.84
N VAL A 69 -12.66 4.73 3.72
CA VAL A 69 -11.47 4.82 4.57
C VAL A 69 -11.25 6.26 5.02
N THR A 70 -10.65 6.43 6.19
CA THR A 70 -10.24 7.74 6.69
C THR A 70 -8.77 7.94 6.43
N PHE A 71 -8.42 8.95 5.62
CA PHE A 71 -7.07 9.43 5.42
C PHE A 71 -6.73 10.49 6.46
N LYS A 72 -5.54 10.40 7.04
CA LYS A 72 -4.93 11.47 7.84
C LYS A 72 -3.58 11.85 7.24
N SER A 73 -3.27 13.13 7.25
CA SER A 73 -1.99 13.68 6.85
C SER A 73 -1.69 14.93 7.65
N GLU A 74 -0.50 15.48 7.50
CA GLU A 74 -0.14 16.80 8.05
C GLU A 74 -1.06 17.92 7.54
N SER A 75 -1.77 17.71 6.42
CA SER A 75 -2.77 18.65 5.89
C SER A 75 -4.16 18.50 6.50
N GLY A 76 -4.38 17.48 7.34
CA GLY A 76 -5.66 17.22 8.00
C GLY A 76 -6.22 15.83 7.74
N SER A 77 -7.51 15.66 8.03
CA SER A 77 -8.25 14.40 7.92
C SER A 77 -9.31 14.45 6.84
N TYR A 78 -9.46 13.39 6.08
CA TYR A 78 -10.44 13.26 5.00
C TYR A 78 -11.09 11.89 5.00
N ILE A 79 -12.43 11.84 5.01
CA ILE A 79 -13.19 10.59 4.85
C ILE A 79 -13.41 10.35 3.37
N ALA A 80 -12.69 9.35 2.85
CA ALA A 80 -12.76 8.94 1.45
C ALA A 80 -13.80 7.84 1.27
N LYS A 81 -14.93 8.19 0.69
CA LYS A 81 -16.02 7.27 0.35
C LYS A 81 -15.84 6.72 -1.06
N LYS A 82 -16.64 5.72 -1.43
CA LYS A 82 -16.71 5.20 -2.79
C LYS A 82 -16.72 6.34 -3.83
N ASN A 83 -15.89 6.20 -4.85
CA ASN A 83 -15.63 7.18 -5.91
C ASN A 83 -14.80 8.40 -5.49
N SER A 84 -14.29 8.47 -4.26
CA SER A 84 -13.30 9.48 -3.88
C SER A 84 -11.93 9.17 -4.49
N PHE A 85 -11.17 10.23 -4.78
CA PHE A 85 -9.79 10.15 -5.23
C PHE A 85 -8.88 10.91 -4.27
N ILE A 86 -7.74 10.31 -3.92
CA ILE A 86 -6.73 10.89 -3.04
C ILE A 86 -5.39 10.81 -3.75
N ALA A 87 -4.63 11.90 -3.79
CA ALA A 87 -3.27 11.94 -4.31
C ALA A 87 -2.31 12.33 -3.19
N ILE A 88 -1.28 11.53 -3.00
CA ILE A 88 -0.15 11.81 -2.13
C ILE A 88 1.03 12.22 -3.02
N PRO A 89 1.40 13.50 -3.07
CA PRO A 89 2.46 13.98 -3.93
C PRO A 89 3.83 13.54 -3.43
N LYS A 90 4.85 13.65 -4.28
CA LYS A 90 6.25 13.63 -3.84
C LYS A 90 6.51 14.73 -2.81
N GLY A 91 7.55 14.56 -2.01
CA GLY A 91 7.99 15.56 -1.04
C GLY A 91 7.91 15.11 0.41
N GLY A 92 7.34 13.93 0.68
CA GLY A 92 7.43 13.28 2.00
C GLY A 92 6.45 13.78 3.04
N ILE A 93 5.25 14.21 2.63
CA ILE A 93 4.17 14.48 3.60
C ILE A 93 3.82 13.21 4.38
N VAL A 94 3.77 13.30 5.70
CA VAL A 94 3.38 12.17 6.55
C VAL A 94 1.89 11.94 6.39
N HIS A 95 1.52 10.70 6.11
CA HIS A 95 0.12 10.30 5.89
C HIS A 95 -0.12 8.84 6.25
N HIS A 96 -1.35 8.49 6.42
CA HIS A 96 -1.87 7.11 6.45
C HIS A 96 -3.36 7.09 6.12
N PHE A 97 -3.88 5.90 5.88
CA PHE A 97 -5.32 5.68 5.89
C PHE A 97 -5.69 4.54 6.87
N LYS A 98 -6.93 4.53 7.30
CA LYS A 98 -7.48 3.46 8.14
C LYS A 98 -8.94 3.22 7.80
N ASN A 99 -9.34 1.95 7.74
CA ASN A 99 -10.74 1.59 7.66
C ASN A 99 -11.34 1.61 9.08
N LEU A 100 -12.07 2.65 9.39
CA LEU A 100 -12.75 2.82 10.69
C LEU A 100 -14.18 2.29 10.68
N THR A 101 -14.62 1.67 9.59
CA THR A 101 -15.95 1.08 9.44
C THR A 101 -15.94 -0.40 9.84
N ASP A 102 -17.11 -1.02 9.88
CA ASP A 102 -17.32 -2.44 10.18
C ASP A 102 -17.36 -3.33 8.92
N HIS A 103 -17.13 -2.77 7.75
CA HIS A 103 -17.12 -3.46 6.46
C HIS A 103 -15.78 -3.29 5.75
N PRO A 104 -15.34 -4.25 4.93
CA PRO A 104 -14.14 -4.07 4.10
C PRO A 104 -14.27 -2.90 3.14
N ALA A 105 -13.18 -2.19 2.93
CA ALA A 105 -13.05 -1.21 1.85
C ALA A 105 -12.15 -1.78 0.74
N LYS A 106 -12.31 -1.28 -0.48
CA LYS A 106 -11.48 -1.63 -1.62
C LYS A 106 -10.95 -0.38 -2.29
N LEU A 107 -9.63 -0.31 -2.45
CA LEU A 107 -8.92 0.81 -3.04
C LEU A 107 -8.17 0.37 -4.28
N LEU A 108 -8.09 1.23 -5.29
CA LEU A 108 -7.14 1.11 -6.38
C LEU A 108 -5.99 2.07 -6.10
N CYS A 109 -4.80 1.52 -5.87
CA CYS A 109 -3.58 2.27 -5.63
C CYS A 109 -2.74 2.32 -6.92
N THR A 110 -2.29 3.51 -7.31
CA THR A 110 -1.29 3.70 -8.36
C THR A 110 -0.09 4.41 -7.77
N VAL A 111 1.10 3.89 -8.03
CA VAL A 111 2.38 4.46 -7.56
C VAL A 111 3.30 4.75 -8.75
N ALA A 112 3.93 5.91 -8.76
CA ALA A 112 4.85 6.35 -9.82
C ALA A 112 6.03 7.18 -9.24
N PRO A 113 7.30 6.79 -9.54
CA PRO A 113 7.70 5.54 -10.18
C PRO A 113 7.30 4.30 -9.38
N ALA A 114 7.32 3.13 -10.04
CA ALA A 114 7.01 1.85 -9.40
C ALA A 114 8.02 1.50 -8.29
N GLY A 115 7.67 0.52 -7.47
CA GLY A 115 8.51 0.00 -6.38
C GLY A 115 7.67 -0.50 -5.20
N LEU A 116 6.46 0.04 -5.03
CA LEU A 116 5.58 -0.36 -3.94
C LEU A 116 5.05 -1.81 -4.12
N ASP A 117 4.94 -2.29 -5.34
CA ASP A 117 4.63 -3.68 -5.64
C ASP A 117 5.72 -4.63 -5.12
N GLU A 118 7.00 -4.30 -5.30
CA GLU A 118 8.12 -5.08 -4.72
C GLU A 118 8.13 -4.98 -3.19
N PHE A 119 7.89 -3.80 -2.64
CA PHE A 119 7.76 -3.63 -1.19
C PHE A 119 6.70 -4.57 -0.61
N PHE A 120 5.52 -4.63 -1.19
CA PHE A 120 4.45 -5.51 -0.70
C PHE A 120 4.78 -6.99 -0.87
N ARG A 121 5.51 -7.40 -1.92
CA ARG A 121 5.99 -8.77 -2.05
C ARG A 121 6.94 -9.13 -0.90
N GLU A 122 7.90 -8.26 -0.60
CA GLU A 122 8.84 -8.51 0.51
C GLU A 122 8.16 -8.49 1.88
N VAL A 123 7.22 -7.57 2.11
CA VAL A 123 6.41 -7.53 3.35
C VAL A 123 5.60 -8.82 3.49
N SER A 124 4.88 -9.24 2.45
CA SER A 124 4.07 -10.46 2.49
C SER A 124 4.94 -11.70 2.76
N GLY A 125 6.08 -11.82 2.08
CA GLY A 125 7.05 -12.90 2.30
C GLY A 125 7.60 -12.92 3.73
N PHE A 126 8.00 -11.77 4.25
CA PHE A 126 8.47 -11.64 5.62
C PHE A 126 7.38 -12.04 6.63
N MET A 127 6.16 -11.50 6.50
CA MET A 127 5.06 -11.82 7.41
C MET A 127 4.67 -13.30 7.38
N GLN A 128 4.78 -13.95 6.23
CA GLN A 128 4.58 -15.41 6.14
C GLN A 128 5.68 -16.18 6.86
N SER A 129 6.93 -15.75 6.75
CA SER A 129 8.06 -16.41 7.42
C SER A 129 7.97 -16.34 8.94
N VAL A 130 7.46 -15.25 9.50
CA VAL A 130 7.36 -15.04 10.95
C VAL A 130 6.10 -15.64 11.58
N LYS A 131 5.11 -16.09 10.82
CA LYS A 131 3.91 -16.75 11.34
C LYS A 131 4.20 -17.98 12.18
N ASN A 132 5.30 -18.67 11.90
CA ASN A 132 5.73 -19.89 12.57
C ASN A 132 6.98 -19.67 13.44
N ASP A 133 7.41 -18.43 13.63
CA ASP A 133 8.60 -18.08 14.38
C ASP A 133 8.22 -17.29 15.64
N THR A 134 8.95 -17.47 16.73
CA THR A 134 8.78 -16.76 17.99
C THR A 134 9.52 -15.43 18.02
N LEU A 135 9.55 -14.70 16.89
CA LEU A 135 10.16 -13.38 16.84
C LEU A 135 9.48 -12.41 17.81
N LEU A 136 10.28 -11.64 18.53
CA LEU A 136 9.78 -10.57 19.38
C LEU A 136 9.14 -9.49 18.55
N GLN A 137 8.11 -8.81 19.07
CA GLN A 137 7.46 -7.67 18.39
C GLN A 137 8.44 -6.58 17.97
N THR A 138 9.51 -6.38 18.76
CA THR A 138 10.59 -5.44 18.45
C THR A 138 11.37 -5.83 17.19
N GLU A 139 11.60 -7.12 16.97
CA GLU A 139 12.29 -7.64 15.78
C GLU A 139 11.42 -7.51 14.53
N VAL A 140 10.11 -7.78 14.65
CA VAL A 140 9.16 -7.57 13.56
C VAL A 140 9.13 -6.09 13.18
N LYS A 141 9.03 -5.18 14.16
CA LYS A 141 9.04 -3.74 13.92
C LYS A 141 10.34 -3.29 13.23
N SER A 142 11.49 -3.72 13.73
CA SER A 142 12.79 -3.36 13.14
C SER A 142 12.93 -3.83 11.69
N ASN A 143 12.47 -5.04 11.38
CA ASN A 143 12.46 -5.55 10.02
C ASN A 143 11.51 -4.76 9.10
N MET A 144 10.33 -4.38 9.58
CA MET A 144 9.39 -3.55 8.82
C MET A 144 9.96 -2.17 8.52
N GLU A 145 10.63 -1.53 9.49
CA GLU A 145 11.32 -0.26 9.28
C GLU A 145 12.44 -0.39 8.24
N ARG A 146 13.24 -1.46 8.31
CA ARG A 146 14.29 -1.73 7.33
C ARG A 146 13.73 -1.94 5.93
N LEU A 147 12.64 -2.70 5.79
CA LEU A 147 11.97 -2.90 4.50
C LEU A 147 11.41 -1.59 3.96
N ALA A 148 10.71 -0.81 4.78
CA ALA A 148 10.19 0.49 4.39
C ALA A 148 11.30 1.41 3.87
N ASN A 149 12.39 1.55 4.62
CA ASN A 149 13.55 2.37 4.24
C ASN A 149 14.19 1.90 2.92
N LYS A 150 14.29 0.58 2.69
CA LYS A 150 14.79 0.01 1.44
C LYS A 150 14.01 0.50 0.21
N PHE A 151 12.71 0.72 0.37
CA PHE A 151 11.80 1.17 -0.69
C PHE A 151 11.43 2.67 -0.60
N GLY A 152 12.27 3.47 0.05
CA GLY A 152 12.11 4.93 0.08
C GLY A 152 10.99 5.44 0.97
N GLN A 153 10.55 4.64 1.95
CA GLN A 153 9.54 5.01 2.93
C GLN A 153 10.15 5.17 4.32
N THR A 154 9.68 6.16 5.07
CA THR A 154 9.98 6.34 6.49
C THR A 154 8.72 6.07 7.29
N LEU A 155 8.80 5.19 8.28
CA LEU A 155 7.69 4.90 9.20
C LEU A 155 7.76 5.80 10.42
N TYR A 156 6.60 6.21 10.90
CA TYR A 156 6.42 7.06 12.08
C TYR A 156 5.63 6.33 13.17
N SER A 157 5.58 6.91 14.36
CA SER A 157 4.80 6.37 15.46
C SER A 157 3.33 6.21 15.06
N PRO A 158 2.66 5.11 15.47
CA PRO A 158 1.21 4.95 15.27
C PRO A 158 0.39 6.14 15.79
N ASN A 159 0.90 6.85 16.80
CA ASN A 159 0.24 8.00 17.44
C ASN A 159 0.71 9.35 16.86
N PHE A 160 1.29 9.38 15.68
CA PHE A 160 1.84 10.61 15.07
C PHE A 160 0.79 11.72 14.91
N PHE A 161 -0.47 11.35 14.71
CA PHE A 161 -1.57 12.28 14.49
C PHE A 161 -2.53 12.41 15.70
N ASP A 162 -2.16 11.88 16.88
CA ASP A 162 -2.97 11.90 18.10
C ASP A 162 -2.62 13.09 19.01
#